data_7b5a4ca65eb2084573e50a30d57f71a7
#
_entry.id   7b5a4ca65eb2084573e50a30d57f71a7
#
_cell.length_a   1.000
_cell.length_b   1.000
_cell.length_c   1.000
_cell.angle_alpha   90.00
_cell.angle_beta   90.00
_cell.angle_gamma   90.00
#
_symmetry.space_group_name_H-M   'P 1'
#
loop_
_entity.id
_entity.type
_entity.pdbx_description
1 polymer ?
#
loop_
_entity_poly.entity_id
_entity_poly.type
_entity_poly.pdbx_seq_one_letter_code
_entity_poly.pdbx_strand_id
1 'polypeptide(L)'
;MGNTQRESVFEPEFRSDLQYWAKNDRKILLKIFDLIEAVMREPLDGIGKPEPLRHKSTSTWSRRITKEHRIVYKVSAEKINFVQARYNY
;
A
#
# COMPACT_ATOMS: atom_id res chain seq x y z
N MET A 1 -7.86 -5.74 -24.95
CA MET A 1 -7.58 -5.81 -24.44
C MET A 1 -6.89 -5.34 -23.75
N GLY A 2 -6.54 -5.15 -23.61
CA GLY A 2 -5.71 -4.47 -23.01
C GLY A 2 -5.69 -4.02 -21.70
N ASN A 3 -5.85 -4.80 -20.88
CA ASN A 3 -5.66 -4.51 -19.56
C ASN A 3 -4.25 -4.46 -19.26
N THR A 4 -3.70 -3.31 -19.28
CA THR A 4 -2.33 -3.10 -18.88
C THR A 4 -2.30 -3.07 -17.39
N GLN A 5 -1.77 -4.07 -16.78
CA GLN A 5 -1.55 -4.05 -15.33
C GLN A 5 -0.44 -3.08 -15.02
N ARG A 6 -0.64 -2.32 -13.95
CA ARG A 6 0.41 -1.48 -13.44
C ARG A 6 1.48 -2.32 -12.78
N GLU A 7 2.71 -1.84 -12.81
CA GLU A 7 3.80 -2.45 -12.06
C GLU A 7 3.70 -2.07 -10.60
N SER A 8 4.13 -2.97 -9.72
CA SER A 8 4.26 -2.64 -8.30
C SER A 8 5.72 -2.33 -8.01
N VAL A 9 5.96 -1.19 -7.35
CA VAL A 9 7.29 -0.76 -6.97
C VAL A 9 7.31 -0.60 -5.46
N PHE A 10 8.27 -1.24 -4.80
CA PHE A 10 8.41 -1.15 -3.34
C PHE A 10 9.55 -0.21 -3.03
N GLU A 11 9.22 0.93 -2.44
CA GLU A 11 10.23 1.89 -2.01
C GLU A 11 11.08 1.29 -0.89
N PRO A 12 12.31 1.82 -0.66
CA PRO A 12 13.17 1.24 0.38
C PRO A 12 12.53 1.19 1.76
N GLU A 13 11.80 2.22 2.15
CA GLU A 13 11.13 2.23 3.45
C GLU A 13 10.05 1.15 3.52
N PHE A 14 9.31 0.95 2.43
CA PHE A 14 8.30 -0.09 2.39
C PHE A 14 8.92 -1.47 2.59
N ARG A 15 10.05 -1.73 1.90
CA ARG A 15 10.74 -3.00 2.07
C ARG A 15 11.21 -3.21 3.51
N SER A 16 11.72 -2.14 4.11
CA SER A 16 12.14 -2.19 5.50
C SER A 16 10.97 -2.52 6.43
N ASP A 17 9.80 -1.93 6.15
CA ASP A 17 8.61 -2.22 6.94
C ASP A 17 8.17 -3.67 6.80
N LEU A 18 8.24 -4.23 5.59
CA LEU A 18 7.91 -5.64 5.40
C LEU A 18 8.83 -6.54 6.22
N GLN A 19 10.13 -6.22 6.26
CA GLN A 19 11.07 -6.98 7.08
C GLN A 19 10.74 -6.87 8.56
N TYR A 20 10.34 -5.68 8.99
CA TYR A 20 9.93 -5.49 10.38
C TYR A 20 8.77 -6.42 10.74
N TRP A 21 7.75 -6.47 9.91
CA TRP A 21 6.59 -7.31 10.18
C TRP A 21 6.92 -8.80 10.08
N ALA A 22 7.81 -9.17 9.16
CA ALA A 22 8.25 -10.56 9.06
C ALA A 22 8.89 -11.05 10.36
N LYS A 23 9.57 -10.15 11.07
CA LYS A 23 10.22 -10.48 12.33
C LYS A 23 9.31 -10.35 13.54
N ASN A 24 8.33 -9.45 13.49
CA ASN A 24 7.57 -9.08 14.67
C ASN A 24 6.12 -9.52 14.67
N ASP A 25 5.48 -9.60 13.50
CA ASP A 25 4.07 -9.99 13.46
C ASP A 25 3.70 -10.49 12.06
N ARG A 26 3.74 -11.79 11.92
CA ARG A 26 3.52 -12.44 10.65
C ARG A 26 2.11 -12.24 10.11
N LYS A 27 1.12 -12.14 10.99
CA LYS A 27 -0.25 -11.92 10.56
C LYS A 27 -0.42 -10.57 9.89
N ILE A 28 0.27 -9.56 10.42
CA ILE A 28 0.23 -8.24 9.80
C ILE A 28 0.90 -8.29 8.44
N LEU A 29 2.03 -8.99 8.32
CA LEU A 29 2.70 -9.14 7.04
C LEU A 29 1.77 -9.74 5.99
N LEU A 30 1.06 -10.81 6.35
CA LEU A 30 0.15 -11.46 5.42
C LEU A 30 -0.98 -10.52 5.01
N LYS A 31 -1.49 -9.74 5.95
CA LYS A 31 -2.52 -8.76 5.64
C LYS A 31 -2.01 -7.69 4.69
N ILE A 32 -0.75 -7.27 4.85
CA ILE A 32 -0.15 -6.31 3.93
C ILE A 32 -0.09 -6.88 2.52
N PHE A 33 0.28 -8.14 2.36
CA PHE A 33 0.30 -8.75 1.04
C PHE A 33 -1.11 -8.81 0.44
N ASP A 34 -2.13 -9.11 1.24
CA ASP A 34 -3.51 -9.06 0.74
C ASP A 34 -3.88 -7.66 0.27
N LEU A 35 -3.45 -6.64 1.03
CA LEU A 35 -3.72 -5.25 0.64
C LEU A 35 -2.97 -4.86 -0.62
N ILE A 36 -1.73 -5.31 -0.78
CA ILE A 36 -0.98 -5.05 -2.01
C ILE A 36 -1.76 -5.57 -3.22
N GLU A 37 -2.26 -6.80 -3.14
CA GLU A 37 -3.03 -7.36 -4.24
C GLU A 37 -4.31 -6.60 -4.48
N ALA A 38 -5.00 -6.19 -3.42
CA ALA A 38 -6.22 -5.42 -3.55
C ALA A 38 -5.95 -4.06 -4.19
N VAL A 39 -4.86 -3.39 -3.79
CA VAL A 39 -4.47 -2.10 -4.38
C VAL A 39 -4.14 -2.26 -5.85
N MET A 40 -3.44 -3.33 -6.21
CA MET A 40 -3.07 -3.55 -7.61
C MET A 40 -4.29 -3.78 -8.48
N ARG A 41 -5.32 -4.43 -7.93
CA ARG A 41 -6.56 -4.68 -8.68
C ARG A 41 -7.41 -3.42 -8.81
N GLU A 42 -7.52 -2.66 -7.72
CA GLU A 42 -8.42 -1.51 -7.68
C GLU A 42 -7.82 -0.45 -6.76
N PRO A 43 -6.97 0.43 -7.29
CA PRO A 43 -6.20 1.35 -6.44
C PRO A 43 -7.02 2.35 -5.63
N LEU A 44 -8.23 2.67 -6.10
CA LEU A 44 -9.01 3.75 -5.48
C LEU A 44 -10.21 3.24 -4.69
N ASP A 45 -10.42 1.94 -4.64
CA ASP A 45 -11.55 1.35 -3.96
C ASP A 45 -11.19 -0.03 -3.42
N GLY A 46 -11.96 -0.54 -2.48
CA GLY A 46 -11.74 -1.89 -1.96
C GLY A 46 -11.52 -1.92 -0.46
N ILE A 47 -10.92 -3.03 0.00
CA ILE A 47 -10.74 -3.26 1.43
C ILE A 47 -9.75 -2.28 2.05
N GLY A 48 -9.87 -2.06 3.35
CA GLY A 48 -8.94 -1.21 4.08
C GLY A 48 -9.26 0.27 4.02
N LYS A 49 -10.43 0.62 3.51
CA LYS A 49 -10.89 2.01 3.44
C LYS A 49 -9.89 2.92 2.74
N PRO A 50 -9.74 2.79 1.42
CA PRO A 50 -8.82 3.67 0.66
C PRO A 50 -9.16 5.13 0.90
N GLU A 51 -8.13 5.92 1.16
CA GLU A 51 -8.32 7.31 1.52
C GLU A 51 -7.23 8.15 0.86
N PRO A 52 -7.61 9.21 0.11
CA PRO A 52 -6.58 10.07 -0.48
C PRO A 52 -5.90 10.92 0.57
N LEU A 53 -4.60 11.10 0.42
CA LEU A 53 -3.79 11.93 1.31
C LEU A 53 -3.42 13.22 0.59
N ARG A 54 -4.40 14.11 0.48
CA ARG A 54 -4.26 15.31 -0.33
C ARG A 54 -3.16 16.25 0.15
N HIS A 55 -2.86 16.20 1.44
CA HIS A 55 -1.78 17.02 1.97
C HIS A 55 -0.40 16.56 1.48
N LYS A 56 -0.32 15.35 0.93
CA LYS A 56 0.94 14.85 0.38
C LYS A 56 1.00 15.03 -1.13
N SER A 57 -0.03 14.61 -1.81
CA SER A 57 -0.16 14.81 -3.26
C SER A 57 -1.51 14.28 -3.69
N THR A 58 -1.94 14.63 -4.90
CA THR A 58 -3.23 14.18 -5.41
C THR A 58 -3.25 12.70 -5.74
N SER A 59 -2.07 12.07 -5.87
CA SER A 59 -1.98 10.67 -6.23
C SER A 59 -1.58 9.77 -5.07
N THR A 60 -1.44 10.32 -3.87
CA THR A 60 -1.05 9.54 -2.70
C THR A 60 -2.27 9.10 -1.92
N TRP A 61 -2.32 7.81 -1.60
CA TRP A 61 -3.45 7.17 -0.94
C TRP A 61 -2.97 6.31 0.21
N SER A 62 -3.89 5.99 1.11
CA SER A 62 -3.60 5.02 2.17
C SER A 62 -4.75 4.06 2.36
N ARG A 63 -4.43 2.90 2.92
CA ARG A 63 -5.43 1.94 3.40
C ARG A 63 -5.03 1.46 4.79
N ARG A 64 -6.01 1.11 5.58
CA ARG A 64 -5.77 0.58 6.93
C ARG A 64 -5.20 -0.81 6.88
N ILE A 65 -4.13 -1.04 7.64
CA ILE A 65 -3.63 -2.37 7.93
C ILE A 65 -4.22 -2.81 9.27
N THR A 66 -4.00 -1.97 10.28
CA THR A 66 -4.60 -2.15 11.61
C THR A 66 -5.08 -0.78 12.07
N LYS A 67 -5.57 -0.70 13.29
CA LYS A 67 -6.00 0.56 13.86
C LYS A 67 -4.85 1.58 13.87
N GLU A 68 -3.61 1.12 14.06
CA GLU A 68 -2.45 1.98 14.21
C GLU A 68 -1.60 2.12 12.97
N HIS A 69 -1.73 1.21 12.03
CA HIS A 69 -0.81 1.14 10.89
C HIS A 69 -1.55 1.25 9.57
N ARG A 70 -0.93 1.93 8.61
CA ARG A 70 -1.48 2.10 7.28
C ARG A 70 -0.45 1.78 6.22
N ILE A 71 -0.93 1.29 5.10
CA ILE A 71 -0.13 1.18 3.89
C ILE A 71 -0.34 2.46 3.09
N VAL A 72 0.74 3.08 2.65
CA VAL A 72 0.70 4.31 1.86
C VAL A 72 1.27 4.00 0.48
N TYR A 73 0.59 4.47 -0.56
CA TYR A 73 1.01 4.20 -1.92
C TYR A 73 0.68 5.37 -2.83
N LYS A 74 1.42 5.46 -3.94
CA LYS A 74 1.21 6.49 -4.97
C LYS A 74 0.80 5.81 -6.26
N VAL A 75 -0.22 6.35 -6.91
CA VAL A 75 -0.79 5.76 -8.12
C VAL A 75 -0.42 6.61 -9.32
N SER A 76 0.12 5.98 -10.35
CA SER A 76 0.30 6.62 -11.64
C SER A 76 -0.29 5.73 -12.72
N ALA A 77 -0.23 6.17 -13.97
CA ALA A 77 -0.82 5.41 -15.06
C ALA A 77 -0.17 4.04 -15.23
N GLU A 78 1.13 3.94 -14.93
CA GLU A 78 1.89 2.74 -15.26
C GLU A 78 2.33 1.94 -14.04
N LYS A 79 2.29 2.53 -12.86
CA LYS A 79 2.81 1.82 -11.69
C LYS A 79 2.16 2.32 -10.42
N ILE A 80 2.29 1.51 -9.38
CA ILE A 80 1.93 1.90 -8.02
C ILE A 80 3.19 1.75 -7.18
N ASN A 81 3.59 2.86 -6.57
CA ASN A 81 4.72 2.88 -5.66
C ASN A 81 4.21 2.70 -4.25
N PHE A 82 4.62 1.62 -3.60
CA PHE A 82 4.29 1.40 -2.19
C PHE A 82 5.37 2.06 -1.35
N VAL A 83 4.95 2.96 -0.46
CA VAL A 83 5.84 3.89 0.22
C VAL A 83 6.16 3.45 1.63
N GLN A 84 5.15 3.07 2.39
CA GLN A 84 5.35 2.62 3.76
C GLN A 84 4.21 1.69 4.17
N ALA A 85 4.44 0.88 5.21
CA ALA A 85 3.44 -0.04 5.72
C ALA A 85 3.52 -0.13 7.23
N ARG A 86 3.84 0.99 7.89
CA ARG A 86 4.02 1.02 9.33
C ARG A 86 3.69 2.42 9.82
N TYR A 87 3.00 2.49 10.96
CA TYR A 87 2.55 3.75 11.56
C TYR A 87 1.48 4.46 10.71
N ASN A 88 0.92 5.48 11.28
CA ASN A 88 0.16 6.50 10.58
C ASN A 88 1.16 7.53 10.07
N TYR A 89 0.79 8.19 9.05
CA TYR A 89 1.61 9.26 8.51
C TYR A 89 1.19 10.58 9.13
#